data_38b556d1264e0d1a61604008c56cb9c3
#
_entry.id   38b556d1264e0d1a61604008c56cb9c3
#
_cell.length_a   1.000
_cell.length_b   1.000
_cell.length_c   1.000
_cell.angle_alpha   90.00
_cell.angle_beta   90.00
_cell.angle_gamma   90.00
#
_symmetry.space_group_name_H-M   'P 1'
#
loop_
_entity.id
_entity.type
_entity.pdbx_description
1 polymer ?
#
loop_
_entity_poly.entity_id
_entity_poly.type
_entity_poly.pdbx_seq_one_letter_code
_entity_poly.pdbx_strand_id
1 'polypeptide(L)'
;MNNRKVFSVCAVVGIVVFLMTMINQTEVKAEKNLTQILPEKGIALDISRKFYKAEVIKQFIDDLSNYPNSFLQLHMSDNQNLAVEMATVGQTTDKNAVYQDGQWLNTQTKRPFLSKNDVMDLVSYARSKNVVLIPEIEAPAHMQAILELLKINDPKRYEAIKLPDGAPEQFNLIDYTKVEAIDFVQEMLAEYTPLFAGQAKAYFHIGVDEIDWLPVESNSNLVNYVNTLDNFLKHQGYTTRMWNDRVAKADLAVYNKDIQITYWSQIGGWDINSTDERASSGRQYTASAQELLDAGFQLLNYNAYYTYFLPGQRMWQPESYAYTINDLVANWDLSKFELNSGKQVSSTENVIGSALTFWGEEAGNYAVKSN
;
A
#
# COMPACT_ATOMS: atom_id res chain seq x y z
N MET A 1 -18.33 28.39 13.30
CA MET A 1 -17.36 27.36 13.76
C MET A 1 -17.23 26.18 12.79
N ASN A 2 -17.56 26.33 11.50
CA ASN A 2 -17.57 25.19 10.54
C ASN A 2 -16.48 25.23 9.46
N ASN A 3 -15.62 26.25 9.44
CA ASN A 3 -14.66 26.42 8.31
C ASN A 3 -13.37 25.62 8.41
N ARG A 4 -13.01 25.07 9.58
CA ARG A 4 -11.75 24.32 9.73
C ARG A 4 -11.82 22.85 9.32
N LYS A 5 -12.99 22.20 9.44
CA LYS A 5 -13.17 20.80 8.98
C LYS A 5 -13.23 20.69 7.45
N VAL A 6 -13.80 21.72 6.79
CA VAL A 6 -13.85 21.82 5.34
C VAL A 6 -12.46 22.09 4.76
N PHE A 7 -11.65 22.90 5.46
CA PHE A 7 -10.28 23.21 5.00
C PHE A 7 -9.33 21.98 4.99
N SER A 8 -9.49 21.04 5.93
CA SER A 8 -8.61 19.86 5.98
C SER A 8 -8.84 18.92 4.81
N VAL A 9 -10.09 18.63 4.45
CA VAL A 9 -10.46 17.77 3.33
C VAL A 9 -10.19 18.49 2.00
N CYS A 10 -10.53 19.77 1.88
CA CYS A 10 -10.28 20.56 0.68
C CYS A 10 -8.78 20.78 0.41
N ALA A 11 -7.94 20.84 1.45
CA ALA A 11 -6.49 20.96 1.26
C ALA A 11 -5.89 19.64 0.71
N VAL A 12 -6.27 18.49 1.27
CA VAL A 12 -5.85 17.17 0.77
C VAL A 12 -6.35 16.96 -0.67
N VAL A 13 -7.60 17.30 -0.94
CA VAL A 13 -8.22 17.26 -2.26
C VAL A 13 -7.50 18.19 -3.26
N GLY A 14 -7.15 19.40 -2.84
CA GLY A 14 -6.39 20.33 -3.69
C GLY A 14 -5.02 19.81 -4.10
N ILE A 15 -4.32 19.06 -3.21
CA ILE A 15 -3.03 18.41 -3.53
C ILE A 15 -3.24 17.30 -4.55
N VAL A 16 -4.23 16.45 -4.33
CA VAL A 16 -4.53 15.33 -5.22
C VAL A 16 -4.82 15.85 -6.63
N VAL A 17 -5.66 16.85 -6.77
CA VAL A 17 -5.99 17.47 -8.06
C VAL A 17 -4.76 18.09 -8.71
N PHE A 18 -3.94 18.82 -7.95
CA PHE A 18 -2.75 19.46 -8.50
C PHE A 18 -1.67 18.45 -8.92
N LEU A 19 -1.43 17.41 -8.11
CA LEU A 19 -0.45 16.35 -8.40
C LEU A 19 -0.92 15.46 -9.56
N MET A 20 -2.22 15.19 -9.65
CA MET A 20 -2.78 14.44 -10.79
C MET A 20 -2.70 15.25 -12.09
N THR A 21 -2.84 16.58 -12.06
CA THR A 21 -2.60 17.44 -13.23
C THR A 21 -1.14 17.44 -13.66
N MET A 22 -0.21 17.21 -12.73
CA MET A 22 1.23 17.15 -13.03
C MET A 22 1.65 15.82 -13.65
N ILE A 23 1.05 14.71 -13.23
CA ILE A 23 1.22 13.42 -13.91
C ILE A 23 0.73 13.55 -15.38
N ASN A 24 -0.32 14.33 -15.62
CA ASN A 24 -0.80 14.63 -16.98
C ASN A 24 0.12 15.57 -17.78
N GLN A 25 0.90 16.46 -17.15
CA GLN A 25 1.82 17.34 -17.88
C GLN A 25 3.06 16.61 -18.41
N THR A 26 3.46 15.49 -17.80
CA THR A 26 4.48 14.62 -18.37
C THR A 26 4.00 13.91 -19.65
N GLU A 27 2.69 13.71 -19.80
CA GLU A 27 2.09 13.19 -21.05
C GLU A 27 2.12 14.20 -22.21
N VAL A 28 2.02 15.49 -21.94
CA VAL A 28 2.03 16.56 -22.98
C VAL A 28 3.40 16.70 -23.66
N LYS A 29 4.48 16.26 -23.01
CA LYS A 29 5.82 16.20 -23.64
C LYS A 29 6.05 14.95 -24.49
N ALA A 30 5.14 13.99 -24.45
CA ALA A 30 5.22 12.72 -25.16
C ALA A 30 4.17 12.58 -26.26
N GLU A 31 3.89 13.64 -27.02
CA GLU A 31 3.12 13.55 -28.27
C GLU A 31 3.90 12.78 -29.35
N LYS A 32 4.05 11.46 -29.17
CA LYS A 32 4.34 10.52 -30.27
C LYS A 32 3.79 9.14 -29.93
N ASN A 33 2.68 8.82 -30.58
CA ASN A 33 1.97 7.54 -30.67
C ASN A 33 0.74 7.39 -29.75
N LEU A 34 -0.41 7.68 -30.33
CA LEU A 34 -1.78 7.53 -29.79
C LEU A 34 -2.23 6.08 -29.51
N THR A 35 -1.31 5.13 -29.39
CA THR A 35 -1.56 3.74 -29.00
C THR A 35 -0.93 3.37 -27.66
N GLN A 36 -0.21 4.28 -26.98
CA GLN A 36 0.32 3.99 -25.65
C GLN A 36 -0.83 4.02 -24.64
N ILE A 37 -1.00 2.91 -23.92
CA ILE A 37 -1.85 2.84 -22.74
C ILE A 37 -1.31 3.89 -21.76
N LEU A 38 -2.15 4.86 -21.41
CA LEU A 38 -1.79 5.87 -20.41
C LEU A 38 -1.42 5.18 -19.09
N PRO A 39 -0.32 5.57 -18.43
CA PRO A 39 0.06 5.01 -17.14
C PRO A 39 -1.08 5.11 -16.13
N GLU A 40 -1.16 4.14 -15.23
CA GLU A 40 -2.11 4.17 -14.14
C GLU A 40 -1.74 5.27 -13.15
N LYS A 41 -2.74 5.96 -12.62
CA LYS A 41 -2.59 7.06 -11.64
C LYS A 41 -3.39 6.72 -10.42
N GLY A 42 -2.79 6.78 -9.25
CA GLY A 42 -3.48 6.36 -8.06
C GLY A 42 -3.20 7.15 -6.80
N ILE A 43 -3.95 6.74 -5.80
CA ILE A 43 -3.71 7.06 -4.41
C ILE A 43 -3.61 5.73 -3.67
N ALA A 44 -2.59 5.57 -2.82
CA ALA A 44 -2.55 4.57 -1.78
C ALA A 44 -2.94 5.27 -0.47
N LEU A 45 -4.08 4.89 0.08
CA LEU A 45 -4.67 5.50 1.28
C LEU A 45 -4.56 4.53 2.45
N ASP A 46 -3.80 4.92 3.47
CA ASP A 46 -3.69 4.18 4.72
C ASP A 46 -4.95 4.44 5.58
N ILE A 47 -5.86 3.46 5.57
CA ILE A 47 -7.08 3.48 6.39
C ILE A 47 -6.89 2.72 7.72
N SER A 48 -5.72 2.10 7.91
CA SER A 48 -5.36 1.35 9.11
C SER A 48 -4.81 2.27 10.20
N ARG A 49 -3.71 2.97 9.97
CA ARG A 49 -3.13 3.90 10.95
C ARG A 49 -4.03 5.11 11.20
N LYS A 50 -4.77 5.53 10.17
CA LYS A 50 -5.83 6.53 10.27
C LYS A 50 -7.11 6.02 9.65
N PHE A 51 -8.10 5.67 10.50
CA PHE A 51 -9.39 5.22 10.00
C PHE A 51 -10.17 6.33 9.28
N TYR A 52 -10.71 6.00 8.12
CA TYR A 52 -11.61 6.85 7.34
C TYR A 52 -12.95 6.15 7.14
N LYS A 53 -14.06 6.87 7.40
CA LYS A 53 -15.41 6.36 7.10
C LYS A 53 -15.59 6.25 5.58
N ALA A 54 -16.52 5.40 5.16
CA ALA A 54 -16.80 5.15 3.74
C ALA A 54 -17.11 6.43 2.95
N GLU A 55 -17.80 7.42 3.57
CA GLU A 55 -18.13 8.70 2.92
C GLU A 55 -16.89 9.53 2.59
N VAL A 56 -15.84 9.43 3.40
CA VAL A 56 -14.58 10.12 3.13
C VAL A 56 -13.80 9.39 2.02
N ILE A 57 -13.80 8.06 2.03
CA ILE A 57 -13.18 7.26 0.96
C ILE A 57 -13.86 7.54 -0.38
N LYS A 58 -15.18 7.71 -0.42
CA LYS A 58 -15.92 8.11 -1.63
C LYS A 58 -15.47 9.47 -2.19
N GLN A 59 -15.03 10.41 -1.35
CA GLN A 59 -14.49 11.68 -1.83
C GLN A 59 -13.18 11.48 -2.61
N PHE A 60 -12.28 10.59 -2.14
CA PHE A 60 -11.09 10.23 -2.91
C PHE A 60 -11.44 9.56 -4.24
N ILE A 61 -12.47 8.72 -4.27
CA ILE A 61 -12.95 8.11 -5.52
C ILE A 61 -13.51 9.17 -6.48
N ASP A 62 -14.28 10.14 -5.97
CA ASP A 62 -14.81 11.24 -6.80
C ASP A 62 -13.69 12.07 -7.41
N ASP A 63 -12.64 12.39 -6.66
CA ASP A 63 -11.49 13.13 -7.16
C ASP A 63 -10.74 12.34 -8.22
N LEU A 64 -10.49 11.05 -7.97
CA LEU A 64 -9.83 10.15 -8.92
C LEU A 64 -10.63 9.95 -10.21
N SER A 65 -11.96 10.05 -10.14
CA SER A 65 -12.83 9.87 -11.31
C SER A 65 -12.63 10.91 -12.42
N ASN A 66 -11.97 12.03 -12.09
CA ASN A 66 -11.61 13.06 -13.08
C ASN A 66 -10.43 12.65 -13.98
N TYR A 67 -9.77 11.53 -13.69
CA TYR A 67 -8.57 11.09 -14.41
C TYR A 67 -8.76 9.70 -14.99
N PRO A 68 -8.40 9.46 -16.27
CA PRO A 68 -8.47 8.13 -16.86
C PRO A 68 -7.44 7.19 -16.24
N ASN A 69 -7.75 5.90 -16.21
CA ASN A 69 -6.90 4.83 -15.64
C ASN A 69 -6.54 5.06 -14.17
N SER A 70 -7.45 5.64 -13.40
CA SER A 70 -7.22 5.91 -11.99
C SER A 70 -7.55 4.73 -11.09
N PHE A 71 -6.84 4.65 -9.96
CA PHE A 71 -7.09 3.66 -8.92
C PHE A 71 -6.96 4.24 -7.51
N LEU A 72 -7.65 3.62 -6.56
CA LEU A 72 -7.49 3.85 -5.14
C LEU A 72 -7.07 2.53 -4.48
N GLN A 73 -5.85 2.46 -4.00
CA GLN A 73 -5.34 1.37 -3.18
C GLN A 73 -5.69 1.64 -1.73
N LEU A 74 -6.38 0.72 -1.08
CA LEU A 74 -6.74 0.80 0.33
C LEU A 74 -5.80 -0.09 1.14
N HIS A 75 -4.93 0.53 1.93
CA HIS A 75 -4.08 -0.14 2.92
C HIS A 75 -4.94 -0.43 4.15
N MET A 76 -5.47 -1.68 4.22
CA MET A 76 -6.58 -2.05 5.11
C MET A 76 -6.13 -2.62 6.45
N SER A 77 -4.87 -3.03 6.58
CA SER A 77 -4.31 -3.59 7.81
C SER A 77 -2.89 -3.12 8.05
N ASP A 78 -2.55 -2.92 9.32
CA ASP A 78 -1.20 -2.59 9.79
C ASP A 78 -1.10 -2.85 11.31
N ASN A 79 0.01 -2.50 11.91
CA ASN A 79 0.26 -2.68 13.35
C ASN A 79 -0.80 -2.01 14.23
N GLN A 80 -1.35 -0.85 13.82
CA GLN A 80 -2.27 -0.07 14.62
C GLN A 80 -3.70 -0.55 14.54
N ASN A 81 -4.14 -1.06 13.39
CA ASN A 81 -5.52 -1.47 13.19
C ASN A 81 -5.67 -2.46 12.02
N LEU A 82 -6.67 -3.31 12.11
CA LEU A 82 -7.32 -3.97 10.99
C LEU A 82 -8.60 -3.19 10.70
N ALA A 83 -8.55 -2.35 9.66
CA ALA A 83 -9.60 -1.37 9.38
C ALA A 83 -10.83 -1.94 8.65
N VAL A 84 -10.91 -3.25 8.49
CA VAL A 84 -11.99 -3.94 7.77
C VAL A 84 -12.48 -5.16 8.52
N GLU A 85 -13.73 -5.55 8.27
CA GLU A 85 -14.31 -6.78 8.82
C GLU A 85 -13.58 -8.01 8.27
N MET A 86 -13.08 -8.89 9.16
CA MET A 86 -12.36 -10.10 8.78
C MET A 86 -12.75 -11.27 9.70
N ALA A 87 -13.49 -12.21 9.17
CA ALA A 87 -13.99 -13.37 9.93
C ALA A 87 -12.85 -14.32 10.32
N THR A 88 -11.82 -14.43 9.48
CA THR A 88 -10.63 -15.26 9.72
C THR A 88 -9.96 -14.97 11.05
N VAL A 89 -10.07 -13.74 11.56
CA VAL A 89 -9.53 -13.33 12.88
C VAL A 89 -10.61 -12.95 13.90
N GLY A 90 -11.88 -13.24 13.60
CA GLY A 90 -13.00 -13.01 14.52
C GLY A 90 -13.46 -11.56 14.64
N GLN A 91 -13.10 -10.67 13.71
CA GLN A 91 -13.63 -9.30 13.62
C GLN A 91 -14.81 -9.27 12.65
N THR A 92 -16.03 -9.37 13.18
CA THR A 92 -17.24 -9.39 12.36
C THR A 92 -18.33 -8.52 12.98
N THR A 93 -19.25 -8.03 12.15
CA THR A 93 -20.37 -7.16 12.59
C THR A 93 -21.40 -7.88 13.46
N ASP A 94 -21.51 -9.22 13.36
CA ASP A 94 -22.40 -10.05 14.18
C ASP A 94 -21.77 -10.51 15.50
N LYS A 95 -20.44 -10.41 15.62
CA LYS A 95 -19.67 -10.80 16.81
C LYS A 95 -18.61 -9.75 17.13
N ASN A 96 -18.42 -9.48 18.40
CA ASN A 96 -17.37 -8.59 18.87
C ASN A 96 -17.42 -7.18 18.26
N ALA A 97 -18.58 -6.69 17.87
CA ALA A 97 -18.76 -5.37 17.28
C ALA A 97 -19.97 -4.60 17.84
N VAL A 98 -19.87 -3.29 17.78
CA VAL A 98 -20.96 -2.34 18.08
C VAL A 98 -20.94 -1.23 17.03
N TYR A 99 -22.13 -0.85 16.55
CA TYR A 99 -22.26 0.29 15.64
C TYR A 99 -22.49 1.56 16.47
N GLN A 100 -21.55 2.50 16.40
CA GLN A 100 -21.60 3.75 17.17
C GLN A 100 -21.04 4.89 16.34
N ASP A 101 -21.67 6.07 16.44
CA ASP A 101 -21.22 7.31 15.77
C ASP A 101 -20.96 7.16 14.26
N GLY A 102 -21.77 6.31 13.61
CA GLY A 102 -21.70 6.08 12.17
C GLY A 102 -20.51 5.20 11.74
N GLN A 103 -20.03 4.34 12.62
CA GLN A 103 -18.95 3.38 12.33
C GLN A 103 -19.07 2.11 13.19
N TRP A 104 -18.54 1.02 12.72
CA TRP A 104 -18.35 -0.20 13.49
C TRP A 104 -17.13 -0.08 14.38
N LEU A 105 -17.24 -0.50 15.63
CA LEU A 105 -16.15 -0.60 16.60
C LEU A 105 -16.03 -2.05 17.05
N ASN A 106 -14.83 -2.62 17.00
CA ASN A 106 -14.54 -3.89 17.61
C ASN A 106 -14.59 -3.77 19.14
N THR A 107 -15.37 -4.61 19.81
CA THR A 107 -15.56 -4.53 21.28
C THR A 107 -14.35 -5.01 22.08
N GLN A 108 -13.46 -5.81 21.47
CA GLN A 108 -12.21 -6.31 22.07
C GLN A 108 -11.10 -5.26 21.98
N THR A 109 -10.85 -4.70 20.78
CA THR A 109 -9.74 -3.77 20.52
C THR A 109 -10.13 -2.30 20.64
N LYS A 110 -11.44 -1.98 20.65
CA LYS A 110 -12.00 -0.61 20.59
C LYS A 110 -11.64 0.18 19.33
N ARG A 111 -11.15 -0.50 18.30
CA ARG A 111 -10.76 0.12 17.04
C ARG A 111 -11.90 0.07 16.03
N PRO A 112 -12.01 1.11 15.16
CA PRO A 112 -13.03 1.15 14.13
C PRO A 112 -12.65 0.28 12.93
N PHE A 113 -13.68 -0.21 12.23
CA PHE A 113 -13.51 -0.96 10.99
C PHE A 113 -14.69 -0.76 10.02
N LEU A 114 -14.47 -0.96 8.74
CA LEU A 114 -15.49 -1.03 7.69
C LEU A 114 -16.08 -2.43 7.66
N SER A 115 -17.41 -2.53 7.59
CA SER A 115 -18.05 -3.83 7.36
C SER A 115 -17.82 -4.32 5.93
N LYS A 116 -18.05 -5.60 5.66
CA LYS A 116 -18.04 -6.13 4.29
C LYS A 116 -19.04 -5.42 3.38
N ASN A 117 -20.17 -5.00 3.93
CA ASN A 117 -21.16 -4.21 3.19
C ASN A 117 -20.61 -2.83 2.82
N ASP A 118 -19.90 -2.15 3.73
CA ASP A 118 -19.25 -0.87 3.42
C ASP A 118 -18.21 -1.04 2.30
N VAL A 119 -17.42 -2.13 2.34
CA VAL A 119 -16.44 -2.44 1.30
C VAL A 119 -17.11 -2.72 -0.05
N MET A 120 -18.18 -3.54 -0.08
CA MET A 120 -18.93 -3.80 -1.31
C MET A 120 -19.54 -2.52 -1.90
N ASP A 121 -20.07 -1.65 -1.06
CA ASP A 121 -20.61 -0.35 -1.48
C ASP A 121 -19.52 0.54 -2.06
N LEU A 122 -18.32 0.57 -1.46
CA LEU A 122 -17.17 1.31 -1.99
C LEU A 122 -16.72 0.76 -3.34
N VAL A 123 -16.63 -0.56 -3.51
CA VAL A 123 -16.29 -1.20 -4.80
C VAL A 123 -17.32 -0.86 -5.88
N SER A 124 -18.61 -0.97 -5.54
CA SER A 124 -19.70 -0.61 -6.45
C SER A 124 -19.66 0.87 -6.85
N TYR A 125 -19.39 1.75 -5.88
CA TYR A 125 -19.25 3.18 -6.10
C TYR A 125 -18.06 3.50 -7.01
N ALA A 126 -16.89 2.94 -6.73
CA ALA A 126 -15.68 3.12 -7.54
C ALA A 126 -15.88 2.66 -9.00
N ARG A 127 -16.53 1.49 -9.19
CA ARG A 127 -16.91 1.00 -10.52
C ARG A 127 -17.81 2.00 -11.27
N SER A 128 -18.79 2.59 -10.59
CA SER A 128 -19.69 3.58 -11.21
C SER A 128 -18.97 4.86 -11.65
N LYS A 129 -17.78 5.10 -11.08
CA LYS A 129 -16.92 6.25 -11.36
C LYS A 129 -15.73 5.92 -12.26
N ASN A 130 -15.63 4.68 -12.76
CA ASN A 130 -14.49 4.18 -13.54
C ASN A 130 -13.14 4.25 -12.79
N VAL A 131 -13.16 4.17 -11.47
CA VAL A 131 -11.98 4.07 -10.62
C VAL A 131 -11.81 2.62 -10.18
N VAL A 132 -10.59 2.07 -10.25
CA VAL A 132 -10.27 0.74 -9.75
C VAL A 132 -9.98 0.83 -8.26
N LEU A 133 -10.70 0.08 -7.44
CA LEU A 133 -10.42 -0.03 -6.01
C LEU A 133 -9.55 -1.27 -5.76
N ILE A 134 -8.39 -1.08 -5.12
CA ILE A 134 -7.39 -2.14 -4.92
C ILE A 134 -7.29 -2.45 -3.44
N PRO A 135 -7.58 -3.68 -2.99
CA PRO A 135 -7.33 -4.07 -1.61
C PRO A 135 -5.84 -4.28 -1.36
N GLU A 136 -5.36 -3.86 -0.19
CA GLU A 136 -4.06 -4.18 0.34
C GLU A 136 -4.21 -4.74 1.76
N ILE A 137 -3.72 -5.96 1.95
CA ILE A 137 -3.61 -6.60 3.26
C ILE A 137 -2.14 -6.88 3.51
N GLU A 138 -1.61 -6.28 4.58
CA GLU A 138 -0.21 -6.43 4.97
C GLU A 138 0.07 -7.82 5.50
N ALA A 139 1.02 -8.49 4.86
CA ALA A 139 1.63 -9.74 5.27
C ALA A 139 2.97 -9.94 4.52
N PRO A 140 3.98 -10.59 5.10
CA PRO A 140 3.99 -11.25 6.42
C PRO A 140 4.36 -10.33 7.58
N ALA A 141 4.71 -9.06 7.32
CA ALA A 141 5.02 -8.03 8.32
C ALA A 141 3.81 -7.12 8.62
N HIS A 142 3.99 -6.17 9.53
CA HIS A 142 2.95 -5.19 9.91
C HIS A 142 1.64 -5.81 10.39
N MET A 143 1.68 -7.01 10.97
CA MET A 143 0.51 -7.81 11.31
C MET A 143 0.06 -7.69 12.77
N GLN A 144 0.56 -6.75 13.56
CA GLN A 144 0.26 -6.68 15.00
C GLN A 144 -1.24 -6.66 15.31
N ALA A 145 -2.03 -5.87 14.60
CA ALA A 145 -3.48 -5.80 14.84
C ALA A 145 -4.19 -7.13 14.49
N ILE A 146 -3.75 -7.79 13.42
CA ILE A 146 -4.25 -9.11 13.03
C ILE A 146 -3.84 -10.17 14.07
N LEU A 147 -2.58 -10.19 14.48
CA LEU A 147 -2.06 -11.13 15.46
C LEU A 147 -2.70 -10.94 16.85
N GLU A 148 -2.99 -9.70 17.25
CA GLU A 148 -3.73 -9.40 18.49
C GLU A 148 -5.12 -10.05 18.47
N LEU A 149 -5.88 -9.87 17.39
CA LEU A 149 -7.20 -10.49 17.23
C LEU A 149 -7.12 -12.00 17.16
N LEU A 150 -6.16 -12.55 16.44
CA LEU A 150 -5.95 -13.99 16.32
C LEU A 150 -5.60 -14.59 17.66
N LYS A 151 -4.73 -13.96 18.44
CA LYS A 151 -4.36 -14.41 19.79
C LYS A 151 -5.55 -14.47 20.75
N ILE A 152 -6.50 -13.53 20.60
CA ILE A 152 -7.73 -13.50 21.41
C ILE A 152 -8.72 -14.58 20.95
N ASN A 153 -8.94 -14.70 19.64
CA ASN A 153 -10.06 -15.48 19.08
C ASN A 153 -9.67 -16.90 18.66
N ASP A 154 -8.42 -17.13 18.25
CA ASP A 154 -7.84 -18.45 17.94
C ASP A 154 -6.37 -18.54 18.40
N PRO A 155 -6.12 -18.67 19.71
CA PRO A 155 -4.76 -18.74 20.25
C PRO A 155 -3.96 -19.93 19.72
N LYS A 156 -4.61 -21.03 19.35
CA LYS A 156 -3.93 -22.19 18.77
C LYS A 156 -3.31 -21.85 17.41
N ARG A 157 -4.07 -21.16 16.57
CA ARG A 157 -3.60 -20.71 15.25
C ARG A 157 -2.52 -19.66 15.39
N TYR A 158 -2.67 -18.71 16.32
CA TYR A 158 -1.63 -17.74 16.65
C TYR A 158 -0.29 -18.43 16.97
N GLU A 159 -0.28 -19.44 17.86
CA GLU A 159 0.95 -20.18 18.19
C GLU A 159 1.54 -20.96 17.02
N ALA A 160 0.73 -21.39 16.06
CA ALA A 160 1.19 -22.11 14.88
C ALA A 160 1.97 -21.22 13.91
N ILE A 161 1.58 -19.94 13.78
CA ILE A 161 2.10 -19.02 12.75
C ILE A 161 3.05 -17.95 13.30
N LYS A 162 3.08 -17.70 14.60
CA LYS A 162 3.99 -16.70 15.19
C LYS A 162 5.45 -17.07 14.94
N LEU A 163 6.33 -16.08 14.97
CA LEU A 163 7.76 -16.32 15.00
C LEU A 163 8.15 -17.17 16.22
N PRO A 164 9.23 -17.95 16.14
CA PRO A 164 9.78 -18.68 17.30
C PRO A 164 10.11 -17.73 18.47
N ASP A 165 9.96 -18.22 19.69
CA ASP A 165 10.34 -17.46 20.88
C ASP A 165 11.84 -17.09 20.83
N GLY A 166 12.13 -15.82 21.07
CA GLY A 166 13.49 -15.27 20.98
C GLY A 166 13.92 -14.83 19.57
N ALA A 167 13.07 -14.99 18.56
CA ALA A 167 13.29 -14.31 17.27
C ALA A 167 13.25 -12.80 17.48
N PRO A 168 14.03 -12.02 16.71
CA PRO A 168 13.92 -10.56 16.76
C PRO A 168 12.48 -10.14 16.47
N GLU A 169 11.83 -9.50 17.45
CA GLU A 169 10.51 -8.88 17.23
C GLU A 169 10.68 -7.63 16.36
N GLN A 170 10.80 -7.85 15.07
CA GLN A 170 10.88 -6.76 14.11
C GLN A 170 9.62 -6.79 13.25
N PHE A 171 8.98 -5.64 13.10
CA PHE A 171 7.87 -5.41 12.19
C PHE A 171 6.65 -6.33 12.36
N ASN A 172 6.50 -7.02 13.51
CA ASN A 172 5.34 -7.88 13.81
C ASN A 172 5.06 -8.93 12.73
N LEU A 173 6.08 -9.71 12.40
CA LEU A 173 6.05 -10.76 11.38
C LEU A 173 5.34 -12.03 11.87
N ILE A 174 4.74 -12.75 10.90
CA ILE A 174 4.46 -14.18 11.03
C ILE A 174 5.64 -14.99 10.47
N ASP A 175 5.71 -16.25 10.83
CA ASP A 175 6.73 -17.17 10.29
C ASP A 175 6.34 -17.66 8.89
N TYR A 176 6.59 -16.81 7.89
CA TYR A 176 6.24 -17.07 6.48
C TYR A 176 6.98 -18.27 5.87
N THR A 177 7.90 -18.91 6.62
CA THR A 177 8.54 -20.16 6.19
C THR A 177 7.65 -21.38 6.41
N LYS A 178 6.58 -21.23 7.23
CA LYS A 178 5.64 -22.29 7.56
C LYS A 178 4.46 -22.30 6.60
N VAL A 179 4.02 -23.51 6.23
CA VAL A 179 2.83 -23.69 5.40
C VAL A 179 1.57 -23.15 6.07
N GLU A 180 1.45 -23.31 7.39
CA GLU A 180 0.32 -22.82 8.18
C GLU A 180 0.19 -21.29 8.13
N ALA A 181 1.31 -20.57 8.04
CA ALA A 181 1.31 -19.12 7.89
C ALA A 181 0.91 -18.70 6.46
N ILE A 182 1.37 -19.43 5.45
CA ILE A 182 0.96 -19.20 4.06
C ILE A 182 -0.53 -19.46 3.89
N ASP A 183 -1.04 -20.59 4.41
CA ASP A 183 -2.46 -20.95 4.37
C ASP A 183 -3.33 -19.90 5.07
N PHE A 184 -2.86 -19.38 6.22
CA PHE A 184 -3.55 -18.31 6.95
C PHE A 184 -3.68 -17.04 6.10
N VAL A 185 -2.61 -16.63 5.42
CA VAL A 185 -2.65 -15.46 4.54
C VAL A 185 -3.59 -15.72 3.35
N GLN A 186 -3.54 -16.90 2.73
CA GLN A 186 -4.47 -17.25 1.65
C GLN A 186 -5.93 -17.19 2.10
N GLU A 187 -6.27 -17.61 3.32
CA GLU A 187 -7.62 -17.49 3.87
C GLU A 187 -8.05 -16.02 4.02
N MET A 188 -7.15 -15.14 4.52
CA MET A 188 -7.44 -13.70 4.58
C MET A 188 -7.70 -13.12 3.18
N LEU A 189 -6.86 -13.46 2.20
CA LEU A 189 -7.05 -13.02 0.81
C LEU A 189 -8.36 -13.56 0.21
N ALA A 190 -8.67 -14.84 0.46
CA ALA A 190 -9.90 -15.49 -0.01
C ALA A 190 -11.17 -14.80 0.49
N GLU A 191 -11.12 -14.21 1.67
CA GLU A 191 -12.26 -13.50 2.26
C GLU A 191 -12.58 -12.20 1.50
N TYR A 192 -11.56 -11.59 0.85
CA TYR A 192 -11.70 -10.31 0.16
C TYR A 192 -11.79 -10.41 -1.37
N THR A 193 -11.21 -11.43 -1.99
CA THR A 193 -11.25 -11.56 -3.46
C THR A 193 -12.69 -11.50 -4.03
N PRO A 194 -13.74 -12.11 -3.42
CA PRO A 194 -15.09 -11.98 -3.95
C PRO A 194 -15.66 -10.55 -3.89
N LEU A 195 -15.24 -9.75 -2.88
CA LEU A 195 -15.78 -8.41 -2.65
C LEU A 195 -15.28 -7.40 -3.69
N PHE A 196 -14.06 -7.61 -4.17
CA PHE A 196 -13.41 -6.74 -5.15
C PHE A 196 -13.55 -7.24 -6.60
N ALA A 197 -14.26 -8.33 -6.82
CA ALA A 197 -14.47 -8.91 -8.14
C ALA A 197 -15.31 -8.03 -9.07
N GLY A 198 -15.22 -8.28 -10.38
CA GLY A 198 -16.05 -7.64 -11.40
C GLY A 198 -15.68 -6.19 -11.73
N GLN A 199 -14.51 -5.73 -11.33
CA GLN A 199 -13.92 -4.46 -11.75
C GLN A 199 -13.26 -4.60 -13.14
N ALA A 200 -13.00 -3.48 -13.82
CA ALA A 200 -12.35 -3.49 -15.14
C ALA A 200 -10.93 -4.10 -15.10
N LYS A 201 -10.26 -3.98 -13.97
CA LYS A 201 -9.00 -4.62 -13.65
C LYS A 201 -9.08 -5.16 -12.22
N ALA A 202 -8.56 -6.34 -12.00
CA ALA A 202 -8.57 -6.99 -10.69
C ALA A 202 -7.13 -7.09 -10.17
N TYR A 203 -6.78 -6.22 -9.24
CA TYR A 203 -5.49 -6.21 -8.55
C TYR A 203 -5.68 -6.52 -7.08
N PHE A 204 -4.70 -7.19 -6.48
CA PHE A 204 -4.62 -7.39 -5.04
C PHE A 204 -3.18 -7.12 -4.57
N HIS A 205 -3.00 -6.22 -3.61
CA HIS A 205 -1.71 -5.93 -3.03
C HIS A 205 -1.51 -6.75 -1.75
N ILE A 206 -0.40 -7.49 -1.68
CA ILE A 206 -0.12 -8.45 -0.60
C ILE A 206 0.88 -7.94 0.44
N GLY A 207 1.25 -6.65 0.41
CA GLY A 207 2.25 -6.08 1.29
C GLY A 207 3.69 -6.48 0.92
N VAL A 208 4.37 -7.19 1.80
CA VAL A 208 5.75 -7.71 1.67
C VAL A 208 6.82 -6.63 1.90
N ASP A 209 6.49 -5.55 2.60
CA ASP A 209 7.47 -4.57 3.05
C ASP A 209 8.08 -4.92 4.41
N GLU A 210 9.24 -4.38 4.69
CA GLU A 210 9.94 -4.39 5.97
C GLU A 210 10.03 -5.77 6.66
N ILE A 211 10.13 -6.86 5.91
CA ILE A 211 10.11 -8.24 6.43
C ILE A 211 11.38 -8.63 7.20
N ASP A 212 12.52 -8.01 6.92
CA ASP A 212 13.81 -8.24 7.57
C ASP A 212 14.53 -6.94 7.86
N TRP A 213 15.30 -6.89 8.95
CA TRP A 213 16.09 -5.69 9.26
C TRP A 213 17.17 -5.42 8.21
N LEU A 214 17.90 -6.47 7.82
CA LEU A 214 18.91 -6.38 6.79
C LEU A 214 18.55 -7.22 5.57
N PRO A 215 18.74 -6.70 4.36
CA PRO A 215 18.65 -7.48 3.14
C PRO A 215 19.68 -8.62 3.11
N VAL A 216 19.30 -9.73 2.52
CA VAL A 216 20.15 -10.90 2.33
C VAL A 216 20.41 -11.15 0.84
N GLU A 217 21.47 -11.90 0.52
CA GLU A 217 21.87 -12.20 -0.86
C GLU A 217 20.77 -12.95 -1.62
N SER A 218 20.11 -13.90 -0.95
CA SER A 218 19.00 -14.71 -1.49
C SER A 218 18.06 -15.14 -0.38
N ASN A 219 16.75 -15.18 -0.66
CA ASN A 219 15.71 -15.63 0.27
C ASN A 219 14.69 -16.52 -0.44
N SER A 220 15.03 -17.81 -0.58
CA SER A 220 14.15 -18.78 -1.23
C SER A 220 12.81 -18.98 -0.52
N ASN A 221 12.74 -18.77 0.80
CA ASN A 221 11.48 -18.84 1.55
C ASN A 221 10.56 -17.69 1.16
N LEU A 222 11.09 -16.48 1.00
CA LEU A 222 10.31 -15.34 0.53
C LEU A 222 9.79 -15.55 -0.90
N VAL A 223 10.66 -16.06 -1.79
CA VAL A 223 10.26 -16.43 -3.16
C VAL A 223 9.11 -17.43 -3.14
N ASN A 224 9.22 -18.49 -2.33
CA ASN A 224 8.17 -19.49 -2.19
C ASN A 224 6.86 -18.88 -1.66
N TYR A 225 6.94 -18.07 -0.61
CA TYR A 225 5.79 -17.37 -0.03
C TYR A 225 5.08 -16.49 -1.08
N VAL A 226 5.82 -15.60 -1.73
CA VAL A 226 5.26 -14.67 -2.71
C VAL A 226 4.67 -15.41 -3.92
N ASN A 227 5.41 -16.36 -4.52
CA ASN A 227 4.93 -17.10 -5.67
C ASN A 227 3.68 -17.96 -5.34
N THR A 228 3.60 -18.47 -4.10
CA THR A 228 2.43 -19.24 -3.65
C THR A 228 1.19 -18.36 -3.57
N LEU A 229 1.31 -17.17 -2.97
CA LEU A 229 0.20 -16.20 -2.90
C LEU A 229 -0.18 -15.66 -4.28
N ASP A 230 0.79 -15.40 -5.14
CA ASP A 230 0.54 -14.97 -6.52
C ASP A 230 -0.22 -16.04 -7.31
N ASN A 231 0.20 -17.29 -7.24
CA ASN A 231 -0.52 -18.40 -7.89
C ASN A 231 -1.95 -18.52 -7.36
N PHE A 232 -2.16 -18.37 -6.04
CA PHE A 232 -3.48 -18.36 -5.44
C PHE A 232 -4.35 -17.22 -5.99
N LEU A 233 -3.84 -15.98 -6.02
CA LEU A 233 -4.56 -14.82 -6.54
C LEU A 233 -4.87 -14.92 -8.03
N LYS A 234 -3.96 -15.46 -8.83
CA LYS A 234 -4.20 -15.76 -10.26
C LYS A 234 -5.37 -16.70 -10.47
N HIS A 235 -5.48 -17.75 -9.67
CA HIS A 235 -6.63 -18.68 -9.74
C HIS A 235 -7.96 -17.99 -9.37
N GLN A 236 -7.90 -16.90 -8.59
CA GLN A 236 -9.05 -16.04 -8.29
C GLN A 236 -9.27 -14.92 -9.33
N GLY A 237 -8.43 -14.83 -10.37
CA GLY A 237 -8.53 -13.85 -11.44
C GLY A 237 -7.88 -12.49 -11.13
N TYR A 238 -6.97 -12.45 -10.18
CA TYR A 238 -6.26 -11.23 -9.78
C TYR A 238 -4.82 -11.19 -10.30
N THR A 239 -4.34 -9.98 -10.56
CA THR A 239 -2.92 -9.69 -10.72
C THR A 239 -2.39 -9.24 -9.35
N THR A 240 -1.30 -9.87 -8.92
CA THR A 240 -0.66 -9.57 -7.64
C THR A 240 0.16 -8.28 -7.73
N ARG A 241 0.04 -7.42 -6.71
CA ARG A 241 0.94 -6.30 -6.43
C ARG A 241 1.64 -6.53 -5.09
N MET A 242 2.89 -6.10 -4.99
CA MET A 242 3.65 -6.14 -3.74
C MET A 242 4.66 -4.99 -3.66
N TRP A 243 5.11 -4.66 -2.45
CA TRP A 243 6.24 -3.76 -2.25
C TRP A 243 7.56 -4.39 -2.72
N ASN A 244 8.54 -3.56 -3.05
CA ASN A 244 9.83 -4.03 -3.57
C ASN A 244 10.81 -4.52 -2.50
N ASP A 245 10.43 -4.47 -1.25
CA ASP A 245 11.33 -4.81 -0.14
C ASP A 245 11.88 -6.22 -0.25
N ARG A 246 13.17 -6.34 0.01
CA ARG A 246 13.85 -7.64 0.07
C ARG A 246 13.78 -8.52 -1.18
N VAL A 247 13.34 -7.98 -2.31
CA VAL A 247 13.48 -8.67 -3.60
C VAL A 247 14.97 -8.72 -3.94
N ALA A 248 15.61 -9.84 -3.63
CA ALA A 248 17.05 -9.99 -3.82
C ALA A 248 17.42 -10.11 -5.30
N LYS A 249 18.54 -9.48 -5.70
CA LYS A 249 19.04 -9.52 -7.08
C LYS A 249 19.27 -10.94 -7.59
N ALA A 250 19.77 -11.81 -6.71
CA ALA A 250 20.05 -13.21 -7.05
C ALA A 250 18.77 -14.02 -7.31
N ASP A 251 17.63 -13.59 -6.76
CA ASP A 251 16.36 -14.32 -6.85
C ASP A 251 15.47 -13.84 -8.00
N LEU A 252 15.86 -12.80 -8.74
CA LEU A 252 15.01 -12.19 -9.77
C LEU A 252 14.49 -13.21 -10.80
N ALA A 253 15.29 -14.23 -11.15
CA ALA A 253 14.91 -15.22 -12.15
C ALA A 253 13.82 -16.20 -11.71
N VAL A 254 13.61 -16.36 -10.39
CA VAL A 254 12.71 -17.37 -9.81
C VAL A 254 11.38 -16.82 -9.32
N TYR A 255 11.23 -15.50 -9.24
CA TYR A 255 9.92 -14.88 -9.02
C TYR A 255 9.01 -14.99 -10.26
N ASN A 256 7.73 -15.15 -10.05
CA ASN A 256 6.71 -15.02 -11.10
C ASN A 256 6.76 -13.62 -11.74
N LYS A 257 6.89 -13.55 -13.07
CA LYS A 257 7.17 -12.27 -13.78
C LYS A 257 5.95 -11.39 -14.02
N ASP A 258 4.78 -11.89 -13.80
CA ASP A 258 3.52 -11.13 -13.90
C ASP A 258 3.12 -10.44 -12.60
N ILE A 259 3.86 -10.64 -11.50
CA ILE A 259 3.76 -9.82 -10.30
C ILE A 259 4.17 -8.37 -10.64
N GLN A 260 3.31 -7.42 -10.28
CA GLN A 260 3.59 -6.00 -10.40
C GLN A 260 4.22 -5.47 -9.12
N ILE A 261 5.36 -4.79 -9.23
CA ILE A 261 6.13 -4.31 -8.08
C ILE A 261 5.83 -2.82 -7.83
N THR A 262 5.35 -2.49 -6.65
CA THR A 262 5.25 -1.12 -6.15
C THR A 262 6.58 -0.73 -5.53
N TYR A 263 7.31 0.14 -6.22
CA TYR A 263 8.69 0.47 -5.86
C TYR A 263 8.76 1.80 -5.12
N TRP A 264 9.19 1.77 -3.85
CA TRP A 264 9.29 2.95 -3.01
C TRP A 264 10.73 3.39 -2.71
N SER A 265 11.65 2.44 -2.48
CA SER A 265 13.08 2.69 -2.26
C SER A 265 13.88 1.39 -2.24
N GLN A 266 15.06 1.36 -2.85
CA GLN A 266 16.01 0.24 -2.73
C GLN A 266 16.58 0.09 -1.32
N ILE A 267 16.67 1.20 -0.60
CA ILE A 267 17.40 1.30 0.67
C ILE A 267 16.52 1.63 1.87
N GLY A 268 15.19 1.46 1.73
CA GLY A 268 14.24 1.68 2.82
C GLY A 268 14.05 3.15 3.22
N GLY A 269 14.07 4.09 2.25
CA GLY A 269 13.85 5.53 2.50
C GLY A 269 15.04 6.30 3.08
N TRP A 270 16.19 5.68 3.25
CA TRP A 270 17.43 6.34 3.68
C TRP A 270 17.98 7.29 2.60
N ASP A 271 18.84 8.24 3.01
CA ASP A 271 19.58 9.05 2.03
C ASP A 271 20.38 8.13 1.11
N ILE A 272 20.35 8.41 -0.20
CA ILE A 272 21.02 7.59 -1.23
C ILE A 272 22.54 7.45 -0.99
N ASN A 273 23.14 8.41 -0.29
CA ASN A 273 24.56 8.41 0.06
C ASN A 273 24.82 7.86 1.46
N SER A 274 23.79 7.40 2.18
CA SER A 274 23.96 6.86 3.53
C SER A 274 24.94 5.70 3.55
N THR A 275 25.81 5.69 4.57
CA THR A 275 26.74 4.58 4.87
C THR A 275 26.19 3.66 5.96
N ASP A 276 24.96 3.90 6.40
CA ASP A 276 24.25 3.02 7.31
C ASP A 276 24.23 1.58 6.78
N GLU A 277 24.30 0.61 7.68
CA GLU A 277 24.38 -0.81 7.33
C GLU A 277 23.18 -1.25 6.49
N ARG A 278 21.96 -0.81 6.86
CA ARG A 278 20.73 -1.15 6.13
C ARG A 278 20.74 -0.57 4.72
N ALA A 279 21.12 0.70 4.57
CA ALA A 279 21.24 1.35 3.27
C ALA A 279 22.31 0.70 2.38
N SER A 280 23.45 0.37 2.98
CA SER A 280 24.56 -0.30 2.28
C SER A 280 24.19 -1.70 1.81
N SER A 281 23.55 -2.50 2.68
CA SER A 281 23.06 -3.84 2.35
C SER A 281 21.92 -3.79 1.32
N GLY A 282 21.04 -2.75 1.39
CA GLY A 282 20.02 -2.51 0.39
C GLY A 282 20.61 -2.34 -1.01
N ARG A 283 21.60 -1.47 -1.15
CA ARG A 283 22.31 -1.29 -2.45
C ARG A 283 23.02 -2.56 -2.91
N GLN A 284 23.55 -3.37 -2.00
CA GLN A 284 24.28 -4.58 -2.31
C GLN A 284 23.35 -5.71 -2.78
N TYR A 285 22.29 -6.00 -2.08
CA TYR A 285 21.51 -7.23 -2.23
C TYR A 285 20.11 -7.01 -2.82
N THR A 286 19.43 -5.91 -2.49
CA THR A 286 18.08 -5.63 -3.00
C THR A 286 18.14 -5.11 -4.43
N ALA A 287 17.24 -5.60 -5.28
CA ALA A 287 17.16 -5.15 -6.67
C ALA A 287 16.74 -3.68 -6.76
N SER A 288 17.46 -2.92 -7.56
CA SER A 288 17.07 -1.58 -7.97
C SER A 288 15.91 -1.62 -8.97
N ALA A 289 15.25 -0.48 -9.17
CA ALA A 289 14.20 -0.37 -10.17
C ALA A 289 14.69 -0.78 -11.58
N GLN A 290 15.92 -0.39 -11.96
CA GLN A 290 16.50 -0.78 -13.24
C GLN A 290 16.69 -2.29 -13.35
N GLU A 291 17.23 -2.94 -12.32
CA GLU A 291 17.43 -4.39 -12.31
C GLU A 291 16.10 -5.17 -12.38
N LEU A 292 15.05 -4.67 -11.71
CA LEU A 292 13.70 -5.24 -11.82
C LEU A 292 13.12 -5.10 -13.24
N LEU A 293 13.23 -3.91 -13.85
CA LEU A 293 12.79 -3.68 -15.24
C LEU A 293 13.56 -4.57 -16.23
N ASP A 294 14.88 -4.66 -16.08
CA ASP A 294 15.73 -5.51 -16.93
C ASP A 294 15.40 -7.01 -16.77
N ALA A 295 14.93 -7.40 -15.58
CA ALA A 295 14.44 -8.75 -15.31
C ALA A 295 13.02 -9.00 -15.84
N GLY A 296 12.34 -8.00 -16.41
CA GLY A 296 11.03 -8.12 -17.06
C GLY A 296 9.83 -7.87 -16.17
N PHE A 297 10.01 -7.30 -14.97
CA PHE A 297 8.89 -6.91 -14.12
C PHE A 297 8.23 -5.62 -14.61
N GLN A 298 6.94 -5.48 -14.30
CA GLN A 298 6.21 -4.22 -14.41
C GLN A 298 6.28 -3.47 -13.07
N LEU A 299 6.62 -2.18 -13.12
CA LEU A 299 6.76 -1.37 -11.91
C LEU A 299 5.72 -0.26 -11.83
N LEU A 300 5.29 0.03 -10.59
CA LEU A 300 4.65 1.29 -10.22
C LEU A 300 5.67 2.13 -9.44
N ASN A 301 5.82 3.40 -9.80
CA ASN A 301 6.75 4.29 -9.13
C ASN A 301 6.06 4.98 -7.93
N TYR A 302 6.40 4.53 -6.72
CA TYR A 302 5.94 5.06 -5.44
C TYR A 302 7.10 5.73 -4.68
N ASN A 303 8.01 6.40 -5.40
CA ASN A 303 9.20 7.02 -4.84
C ASN A 303 8.94 7.71 -3.49
N ALA A 304 9.51 7.18 -2.40
CA ALA A 304 9.21 7.60 -1.04
C ALA A 304 9.53 9.08 -0.74
N TYR A 305 10.47 9.69 -1.48
CA TYR A 305 10.77 11.10 -1.29
C TYR A 305 9.71 12.01 -1.92
N TYR A 306 9.28 11.71 -3.16
CA TYR A 306 8.40 12.58 -3.92
C TYR A 306 6.91 12.28 -3.74
N THR A 307 6.53 11.01 -3.57
CA THR A 307 5.12 10.61 -3.61
C THR A 307 4.55 10.25 -2.24
N TYR A 308 5.38 10.16 -1.18
CA TYR A 308 4.91 9.93 0.18
C TYR A 308 4.42 11.22 0.82
N PHE A 309 3.22 11.16 1.35
CA PHE A 309 2.58 12.22 2.09
C PHE A 309 2.21 11.71 3.49
N LEU A 310 2.88 12.28 4.50
CA LEU A 310 2.64 11.96 5.90
C LEU A 310 1.93 13.16 6.55
N PRO A 311 0.60 13.14 6.67
CA PRO A 311 -0.17 14.24 7.23
C PRO A 311 0.10 14.38 8.73
N GLY A 312 1.13 15.13 9.06
CA GLY A 312 1.57 15.46 10.41
C GLY A 312 1.78 16.95 10.60
N GLN A 313 2.22 17.38 11.79
CA GLN A 313 2.35 18.80 12.13
C GLN A 313 3.18 19.60 11.11
N ARG A 314 4.26 19.01 10.60
CA ARG A 314 5.14 19.68 9.65
C ARG A 314 4.47 19.87 8.29
N MET A 315 3.70 18.87 7.83
CA MET A 315 3.03 18.93 6.53
C MET A 315 1.86 19.94 6.51
N TRP A 316 1.31 20.29 7.67
CA TRP A 316 0.26 21.31 7.77
C TRP A 316 0.79 22.73 7.75
N GLN A 317 2.11 22.94 7.78
CA GLN A 317 2.69 24.25 7.58
C GLN A 317 2.64 24.62 6.10
N PRO A 318 2.10 25.80 5.72
CA PRO A 318 1.95 26.19 4.32
C PRO A 318 3.26 26.14 3.52
N GLU A 319 4.38 26.48 4.16
CA GLU A 319 5.69 26.49 3.54
C GLU A 319 6.18 25.09 3.19
N SER A 320 6.03 24.13 4.11
CA SER A 320 6.41 22.72 3.88
C SER A 320 5.56 22.09 2.78
N TYR A 321 4.28 22.38 2.79
CA TYR A 321 3.33 21.93 1.80
C TYR A 321 3.66 22.46 0.40
N ALA A 322 3.86 23.78 0.29
CA ALA A 322 4.23 24.42 -0.97
C ALA A 322 5.59 23.91 -1.49
N TYR A 323 6.55 23.68 -0.60
CA TYR A 323 7.84 23.09 -0.95
C TYR A 323 7.66 21.72 -1.57
N THR A 324 6.95 20.81 -0.89
CA THR A 324 6.75 19.42 -1.37
C THR A 324 6.12 19.39 -2.75
N ILE A 325 5.09 20.20 -2.98
CA ILE A 325 4.44 20.28 -4.29
C ILE A 325 5.40 20.84 -5.35
N ASN A 326 6.07 21.93 -5.06
CA ASN A 326 6.98 22.58 -6.03
C ASN A 326 8.16 21.66 -6.36
N ASP A 327 8.70 20.96 -5.38
CA ASP A 327 9.80 20.01 -5.58
C ASP A 327 9.38 18.82 -6.42
N LEU A 328 8.23 18.20 -6.12
CA LEU A 328 7.66 17.14 -6.94
C LEU A 328 7.50 17.58 -8.40
N VAL A 329 6.89 18.75 -8.61
CA VAL A 329 6.61 19.29 -9.95
C VAL A 329 7.88 19.57 -10.72
N ALA A 330 8.88 20.14 -10.07
CA ALA A 330 10.13 20.57 -10.71
C ALA A 330 11.08 19.40 -10.99
N ASN A 331 11.09 18.40 -10.12
CA ASN A 331 12.20 17.47 -10.04
C ASN A 331 11.84 16.00 -10.25
N TRP A 332 10.55 15.60 -10.17
CA TRP A 332 10.14 14.21 -10.34
C TRP A 332 9.54 13.93 -11.72
N ASP A 333 9.75 12.72 -12.21
CA ASP A 333 9.04 12.11 -13.32
C ASP A 333 9.03 10.58 -13.16
N LEU A 334 8.28 9.85 -14.01
CA LEU A 334 8.10 8.40 -13.92
C LEU A 334 9.40 7.59 -13.99
N SER A 335 10.48 8.16 -14.51
CA SER A 335 11.79 7.47 -14.61
C SER A 335 12.62 7.53 -13.32
N LYS A 336 12.23 8.37 -12.35
CA LYS A 336 13.00 8.63 -11.12
C LYS A 336 12.47 7.82 -9.95
N PHE A 337 13.12 6.70 -9.66
CA PHE A 337 12.73 5.76 -8.62
C PHE A 337 13.49 5.92 -7.31
N GLU A 338 14.73 6.45 -7.35
CA GLU A 338 15.63 6.46 -6.19
C GLU A 338 15.59 7.81 -5.47
N LEU A 339 14.73 7.93 -4.46
CA LEU A 339 14.60 9.12 -3.60
C LEU A 339 14.75 10.43 -4.41
N ASN A 340 15.60 11.34 -3.96
CA ASN A 340 15.91 12.61 -4.64
C ASN A 340 17.25 12.58 -5.42
N SER A 341 17.76 11.42 -5.77
CA SER A 341 19.09 11.25 -6.40
C SER A 341 19.22 11.83 -7.81
N GLY A 342 18.11 12.09 -8.47
CA GLY A 342 18.09 12.47 -9.89
C GLY A 342 18.40 11.31 -10.86
N LYS A 343 18.73 10.11 -10.37
CA LYS A 343 18.94 8.93 -11.21
C LYS A 343 17.65 8.52 -11.91
N GLN A 344 17.77 8.17 -13.18
CA GLN A 344 16.67 7.73 -14.02
C GLN A 344 16.88 6.30 -14.50
N VAL A 345 15.80 5.54 -14.65
CA VAL A 345 15.83 4.28 -15.37
C VAL A 345 15.98 4.52 -16.88
N SER A 346 16.58 3.57 -17.58
CA SER A 346 16.90 3.71 -19.01
C SER A 346 15.69 3.72 -19.93
N SER A 347 14.57 3.12 -19.49
CA SER A 347 13.28 3.08 -20.19
C SER A 347 12.12 3.05 -19.21
N THR A 348 11.02 3.69 -19.57
CA THR A 348 9.76 3.64 -18.80
C THR A 348 8.70 2.74 -19.43
N GLU A 349 9.06 1.92 -20.43
CA GLU A 349 8.11 1.05 -21.15
C GLU A 349 7.32 0.11 -20.22
N ASN A 350 7.98 -0.46 -19.21
CA ASN A 350 7.37 -1.32 -18.19
C ASN A 350 7.06 -0.57 -16.88
N VAL A 351 7.09 0.76 -16.88
CA VAL A 351 6.58 1.56 -15.77
C VAL A 351 5.11 1.82 -16.01
N ILE A 352 4.27 1.05 -15.33
CA ILE A 352 2.84 0.99 -15.60
C ILE A 352 2.02 2.04 -14.86
N GLY A 353 2.61 2.76 -13.92
CA GLY A 353 1.91 3.81 -13.18
C GLY A 353 2.66 4.38 -11.99
N SER A 354 1.94 5.20 -11.25
CA SER A 354 2.40 5.82 -10.00
C SER A 354 1.22 6.11 -9.08
N ALA A 355 1.48 6.25 -7.78
CA ALA A 355 0.49 6.73 -6.82
C ALA A 355 1.12 7.70 -5.81
N LEU A 356 0.25 8.58 -5.28
CA LEU A 356 0.53 9.29 -4.04
C LEU A 356 0.17 8.39 -2.87
N THR A 357 1.04 8.29 -1.89
CA THR A 357 0.79 7.48 -0.70
C THR A 357 0.50 8.39 0.49
N PHE A 358 -0.65 8.17 1.11
CA PHE A 358 -1.09 8.90 2.30
C PHE A 358 -0.96 7.98 3.51
N TRP A 359 0.15 8.12 4.24
CA TRP A 359 0.43 7.35 5.44
C TRP A 359 -0.15 8.00 6.69
N GLY A 360 -0.79 7.22 7.55
CA GLY A 360 -1.55 7.67 8.71
C GLY A 360 -0.77 7.75 10.02
N GLU A 361 0.52 7.45 10.05
CA GLU A 361 1.33 7.30 11.26
C GLU A 361 1.26 8.51 12.21
N GLU A 362 1.37 9.71 11.66
CA GLU A 362 1.32 10.94 12.45
C GLU A 362 -0.09 11.54 12.56
N ALA A 363 -1.03 11.12 11.73
CA ALA A 363 -2.37 11.70 11.67
C ALA A 363 -3.21 11.45 12.94
N GLY A 364 -2.91 10.38 13.69
CA GLY A 364 -3.57 10.04 14.96
C GLY A 364 -3.29 11.02 16.09
N ASN A 365 -2.11 11.65 16.10
CA ASN A 365 -1.70 12.61 17.12
C ASN A 365 -2.37 13.98 16.98
N TYR A 366 -3.04 14.21 15.85
CA TYR A 366 -3.79 15.42 15.51
C TYR A 366 -5.29 15.21 15.53
N ALA A 367 -5.79 14.24 16.31
CA ALA A 367 -7.17 14.23 16.69
C ALA A 367 -7.49 15.64 17.23
N VAL A 368 -8.24 16.39 16.41
CA VAL A 368 -8.68 17.74 16.72
C VAL A 368 -9.13 17.77 18.16
N LYS A 369 -8.39 18.46 19.04
CA LYS A 369 -8.94 18.88 20.30
C LYS A 369 -10.15 19.73 19.91
N SER A 370 -11.33 19.12 19.96
CA SER A 370 -12.58 19.84 19.93
C SER A 370 -12.63 20.66 21.19
N ASN A 371 -12.27 21.94 21.12
CA ASN A 371 -12.71 22.92 22.08
C ASN A 371 -14.16 23.24 21.82
#